data_872ea07a61e46e4d9498a64aac838fb9
#
_entry.id   872ea07a61e46e4d9498a64aac838fb9
#
_cell.length_a   1.000
_cell.length_b   1.000
_cell.length_c   1.000
_cell.angle_alpha   90.00
_cell.angle_beta   90.00
_cell.angle_gamma   90.00
#
_symmetry.space_group_name_H-M   'P 1'
#
loop_
_entity.id
_entity.type
_entity.pdbx_description
1 polymer ?
#
loop_
_entity_poly.entity_id
_entity_poly.type
_entity_poly.pdbx_seq_one_letter_code
_entity_poly.pdbx_strand_id
1 'polypeptide(L)'
;MQEKKAIKNTDLFILLEENEFDKIIEKCNYKILNYQKEEYVAFRGDEIEGIYINLQGTLVAEMLKNDGNIKKIEELEKGKIIASAFIFGDINKFPVDLIAKSQVKILFIEKSEVIKLLKSNSDILKIFLDEISNKAQFLSKNLWESLSNKTINQKLVEYILKNEKDGIFVFDRSIKDLAEYFNVSRPSLSRVIKKFIEDSIIEKIEKGKYKILLKEKLTIIQ
;
A
#
# COMPACT_ATOMS: atom_id res chain seq x y z
N MET A 1 -2.77 30.93 -10.99
CA MET A 1 -3.88 30.17 -11.63
C MET A 1 -3.59 28.66 -11.69
N GLN A 2 -2.44 28.21 -12.18
CA GLN A 2 -2.12 26.76 -12.26
C GLN A 2 -2.00 26.06 -10.89
N GLU A 3 -1.40 26.72 -9.90
CA GLU A 3 -1.21 26.15 -8.56
C GLU A 3 -2.55 25.94 -7.84
N LYS A 4 -3.45 26.94 -7.85
CA LYS A 4 -4.79 26.87 -7.26
C LYS A 4 -5.59 25.72 -7.89
N LYS A 5 -5.49 25.53 -9.20
CA LYS A 5 -6.12 24.38 -9.92
C LYS A 5 -5.51 23.04 -9.49
N ALA A 6 -4.18 22.98 -9.27
CA ALA A 6 -3.55 21.75 -8.79
C ALA A 6 -4.03 21.38 -7.37
N ILE A 7 -4.18 22.36 -6.48
CA ILE A 7 -4.71 22.16 -5.13
C ILE A 7 -6.16 21.70 -5.17
N LYS A 8 -7.00 22.34 -6.00
CA LYS A 8 -8.43 21.96 -6.16
C LYS A 8 -8.61 20.50 -6.60
N ASN A 9 -7.69 19.99 -7.42
CA ASN A 9 -7.75 18.62 -7.96
C ASN A 9 -7.13 17.58 -7.01
N THR A 10 -6.84 17.92 -5.75
CA THR A 10 -6.41 16.95 -4.75
C THR A 10 -7.59 16.27 -4.09
N ASP A 11 -7.38 15.06 -3.56
CA ASP A 11 -8.44 14.28 -2.90
C ASP A 11 -9.17 15.08 -1.83
N LEU A 12 -8.45 15.94 -1.10
CA LEU A 12 -9.02 16.74 -0.02
C LEU A 12 -10.04 17.80 -0.50
N PHE A 13 -9.90 18.29 -1.74
CA PHE A 13 -10.69 19.42 -2.23
C PHE A 13 -11.50 19.11 -3.48
N ILE A 14 -11.33 17.94 -4.10
CA ILE A 14 -11.91 17.62 -5.43
C ILE A 14 -13.44 17.67 -5.44
N LEU A 15 -14.09 17.33 -4.33
CA LEU A 15 -15.56 17.29 -4.23
C LEU A 15 -16.19 18.66 -3.94
N LEU A 16 -15.40 19.68 -3.56
CA LEU A 16 -15.94 21.00 -3.29
C LEU A 16 -16.35 21.71 -4.58
N GLU A 17 -17.39 22.51 -4.51
CA GLU A 17 -17.71 23.48 -5.56
C GLU A 17 -16.64 24.58 -5.65
N GLU A 18 -16.41 25.14 -6.85
CA GLU A 18 -15.35 26.15 -7.08
C GLU A 18 -15.44 27.35 -6.10
N ASN A 19 -16.66 27.90 -5.93
CA ASN A 19 -16.88 29.04 -5.04
C ASN A 19 -16.61 28.73 -3.57
N GLU A 20 -16.85 27.49 -3.16
CA GLU A 20 -16.61 27.01 -1.80
C GLU A 20 -15.13 26.79 -1.58
N PHE A 21 -14.47 26.10 -2.49
CA PHE A 21 -13.04 25.91 -2.49
C PHE A 21 -12.30 27.26 -2.41
N ASP A 22 -12.69 28.25 -3.21
CA ASP A 22 -12.09 29.55 -3.23
C ASP A 22 -12.17 30.23 -1.85
N LYS A 23 -13.32 30.23 -1.21
CA LYS A 23 -13.51 30.79 0.13
C LYS A 23 -12.69 30.07 1.20
N ILE A 24 -12.50 28.77 1.06
CA ILE A 24 -11.74 27.95 2.01
C ILE A 24 -10.25 28.20 1.84
N ILE A 25 -9.75 28.11 0.60
CA ILE A 25 -8.33 28.21 0.34
C ILE A 25 -7.76 29.63 0.60
N GLU A 26 -8.57 30.67 0.42
CA GLU A 26 -8.19 32.05 0.74
C GLU A 26 -7.99 32.28 2.24
N LYS A 27 -8.65 31.49 3.08
CA LYS A 27 -8.54 31.57 4.56
C LYS A 27 -7.56 30.56 5.15
N CYS A 28 -7.13 29.61 4.37
CA CYS A 28 -6.25 28.53 4.82
C CYS A 28 -4.78 28.98 4.68
N ASN A 29 -4.04 28.91 5.77
CA ASN A 29 -2.58 29.08 5.70
C ASN A 29 -1.93 27.78 5.25
N TYR A 30 -1.37 27.82 4.05
CA TYR A 30 -0.64 26.70 3.49
C TYR A 30 0.71 27.14 2.93
N LYS A 31 1.60 26.20 2.68
CA LYS A 31 2.89 26.41 2.02
C LYS A 31 3.02 25.48 0.81
N ILE A 32 3.73 25.93 -0.21
CA ILE A 32 4.18 25.06 -1.30
C ILE A 32 5.67 24.80 -1.09
N LEU A 33 5.97 23.54 -0.80
CA LEU A 33 7.33 23.05 -0.63
C LEU A 33 7.82 22.50 -1.97
N ASN A 34 9.06 22.82 -2.34
CA ASN A 34 9.66 22.38 -3.60
C ASN A 34 10.90 21.56 -3.29
N TYR A 35 11.01 20.39 -3.91
CA TYR A 35 12.14 19.48 -3.75
C TYR A 35 12.72 19.13 -5.11
N GLN A 36 14.04 19.04 -5.18
CA GLN A 36 14.74 18.55 -6.36
C GLN A 36 14.78 17.01 -6.34
N LYS A 37 15.14 16.44 -7.48
CA LYS A 37 15.33 15.00 -7.58
C LYS A 37 16.38 14.53 -6.55
N GLU A 38 16.12 13.39 -5.88
CA GLU A 38 16.91 12.74 -4.82
C GLU A 38 16.94 13.53 -3.49
N GLU A 39 16.22 14.62 -3.34
CA GLU A 39 16.05 15.26 -2.03
C GLU A 39 15.08 14.50 -1.15
N TYR A 40 15.39 14.45 0.14
CA TYR A 40 14.51 13.91 1.15
C TYR A 40 13.45 14.94 1.54
N VAL A 41 12.19 14.53 1.50
CA VAL A 41 11.05 15.32 1.99
C VAL A 41 10.90 15.15 3.49
N ALA A 42 11.14 13.95 3.99
CA ALA A 42 11.16 13.60 5.41
C ALA A 42 11.97 12.32 5.63
N PHE A 43 12.58 12.21 6.80
CA PHE A 43 13.23 10.98 7.25
C PHE A 43 12.30 10.20 8.18
N ARG A 44 12.49 8.91 8.23
CA ARG A 44 11.85 8.04 9.22
C ARG A 44 12.15 8.54 10.63
N GLY A 45 11.11 8.78 11.41
CA GLY A 45 11.20 9.26 12.77
C GLY A 45 11.06 10.79 12.91
N ASP A 46 11.10 11.56 11.81
CA ASP A 46 10.78 12.98 11.83
C ASP A 46 9.33 13.20 12.29
N GLU A 47 9.09 14.31 12.96
CA GLU A 47 7.77 14.69 13.43
C GLU A 47 6.89 15.14 12.25
N ILE A 48 5.61 14.74 12.29
CA ILE A 48 4.62 15.15 11.30
C ILE A 48 3.89 16.39 11.81
N GLU A 49 4.30 17.53 11.31
CA GLU A 49 3.78 18.85 11.71
C GLU A 49 2.47 19.25 11.00
N GLY A 50 2.09 18.51 9.96
CA GLY A 50 0.91 18.80 9.15
C GLY A 50 0.58 17.72 8.14
N ILE A 51 -0.33 18.01 7.22
CA ILE A 51 -0.57 17.17 6.05
C ILE A 51 0.28 17.61 4.88
N TYR A 52 0.73 16.63 4.11
CA TYR A 52 1.50 16.78 2.90
C TYR A 52 0.68 16.21 1.75
N ILE A 53 0.55 16.92 0.63
CA ILE A 53 -0.16 16.43 -0.56
C ILE A 53 0.74 16.64 -1.78
N ASN A 54 1.03 15.56 -2.50
CA ASN A 54 1.84 15.65 -3.70
C ASN A 54 1.07 16.34 -4.83
N LEU A 55 1.49 17.53 -5.23
CA LEU A 55 0.88 18.28 -6.34
C LEU A 55 1.53 17.98 -7.69
N GLN A 56 2.82 17.63 -7.70
CA GLN A 56 3.59 17.42 -8.92
C GLN A 56 4.80 16.55 -8.66
N GLY A 57 5.19 15.76 -9.65
CA GLY A 57 6.37 14.92 -9.61
C GLY A 57 6.13 13.55 -8.97
N THR A 58 7.21 12.77 -8.89
CA THR A 58 7.21 11.42 -8.34
C THR A 58 7.85 11.42 -6.95
N LEU A 59 7.07 11.06 -5.96
CA LEU A 59 7.48 10.89 -4.57
C LEU A 59 7.38 9.43 -4.17
N VAL A 60 8.37 8.91 -3.46
CA VAL A 60 8.44 7.49 -3.08
C VAL A 60 8.69 7.37 -1.59
N ALA A 61 7.95 6.46 -0.95
CA ALA A 61 8.21 6.01 0.40
C ALA A 61 9.18 4.82 0.37
N GLU A 62 10.29 4.93 1.09
CA GLU A 62 11.35 3.92 1.13
C GLU A 62 11.71 3.55 2.58
N MET A 63 12.18 2.33 2.78
CA MET A 63 12.65 1.86 4.08
C MET A 63 14.01 1.17 3.93
N LEU A 64 14.96 1.57 4.77
CA LEU A 64 16.22 0.85 4.92
C LEU A 64 15.98 -0.42 5.75
N LYS A 65 16.32 -1.57 5.18
CA LYS A 65 16.26 -2.86 5.88
C LYS A 65 17.51 -3.09 6.73
N ASN A 66 17.42 -4.03 7.66
CA ASN A 66 18.55 -4.43 8.52
C ASN A 66 19.75 -4.99 7.72
N ASP A 67 19.54 -5.48 6.52
CA ASP A 67 20.58 -5.98 5.61
C ASP A 67 21.26 -4.87 4.78
N GLY A 68 20.92 -3.60 5.03
CA GLY A 68 21.44 -2.44 4.30
C GLY A 68 20.75 -2.17 2.95
N ASN A 69 19.83 -3.01 2.52
CA ASN A 69 19.10 -2.82 1.28
C ASN A 69 17.93 -1.85 1.46
N ILE A 70 17.71 -0.98 0.45
CA ILE A 70 16.55 -0.10 0.40
C ILE A 70 15.37 -0.88 -0.19
N LYS A 71 14.23 -0.83 0.49
CA LYS A 71 12.95 -1.34 -0.02
C LYS A 71 12.03 -0.19 -0.34
N LYS A 72 11.65 -0.04 -1.61
CA LYS A 72 10.51 0.79 -2.00
C LYS A 72 9.24 0.21 -1.37
N ILE A 73 8.55 1.03 -0.60
CA ILE A 73 7.28 0.66 0.06
C ILE A 73 6.13 1.03 -0.84
N GLU A 74 6.09 2.27 -1.30
CA GLU A 74 4.97 2.82 -2.07
C GLU A 74 5.44 3.98 -2.95
N GLU A 75 4.80 4.16 -4.09
CA GLU A 75 4.87 5.39 -4.87
C GLU A 75 3.65 6.24 -4.52
N LEU A 76 3.90 7.45 -4.06
CA LEU A 76 2.87 8.33 -3.56
C LEU A 76 2.26 9.12 -4.72
N GLU A 77 1.05 8.75 -5.07
CA GLU A 77 0.32 9.33 -6.19
C GLU A 77 0.05 10.82 -5.99
N LYS A 78 -0.05 11.51 -7.13
CA LYS A 78 -0.43 12.92 -7.16
C LYS A 78 -1.86 13.12 -6.63
N GLY A 79 -2.05 14.15 -5.83
CA GLY A 79 -3.34 14.52 -5.22
C GLY A 79 -3.65 13.82 -3.90
N LYS A 80 -2.92 12.76 -3.55
CA LYS A 80 -3.14 11.99 -2.32
C LYS A 80 -2.56 12.65 -1.08
N ILE A 81 -3.24 12.47 0.06
CA ILE A 81 -2.77 12.92 1.37
C ILE A 81 -1.72 11.94 1.88
N ILE A 82 -0.54 12.46 2.17
CA ILE A 82 0.61 11.70 2.68
C ILE A 82 0.54 11.70 4.20
N ALA A 83 0.80 10.54 4.80
CA ALA A 83 0.89 10.34 6.25
C ALA A 83 -0.38 10.77 7.04
N SER A 84 -1.57 10.80 6.41
CA SER A 84 -2.84 11.18 7.05
C SER A 84 -3.14 10.40 8.33
N ALA A 85 -2.76 9.14 8.42
CA ALA A 85 -2.98 8.30 9.60
C ALA A 85 -2.06 8.61 10.78
N PHE A 86 -1.02 9.44 10.59
CA PHE A 86 0.01 9.71 11.59
C PHE A 86 0.04 11.17 12.08
N ILE A 87 -0.78 12.07 11.50
CA ILE A 87 -0.80 13.49 11.91
C ILE A 87 -1.38 13.69 13.30
N PHE A 88 -2.31 12.81 13.72
CA PHE A 88 -2.93 12.82 15.02
C PHE A 88 -2.58 11.54 15.79
N GLY A 89 -2.77 11.53 17.10
CA GLY A 89 -2.43 10.41 17.97
C GLY A 89 -1.09 10.61 18.68
N ASP A 90 -0.65 9.59 19.41
CA ASP A 90 0.50 9.68 20.32
C ASP A 90 1.85 9.58 19.58
N ILE A 91 1.87 8.94 18.43
CA ILE A 91 3.09 8.74 17.63
C ILE A 91 2.89 9.44 16.27
N ASN A 92 3.17 10.74 16.24
CA ASN A 92 3.09 11.58 15.04
C ASN A 92 4.42 11.66 14.28
N LYS A 93 4.96 10.51 13.89
CA LYS A 93 6.27 10.40 13.21
C LYS A 93 6.14 9.69 11.88
N PHE A 94 6.97 10.11 10.92
CA PHE A 94 7.07 9.39 9.64
C PHE A 94 7.56 7.96 9.86
N PRO A 95 6.82 6.93 9.39
CA PRO A 95 7.23 5.53 9.56
C PRO A 95 8.33 5.10 8.59
N VAL A 96 8.55 5.87 7.52
CA VAL A 96 9.47 5.59 6.40
C VAL A 96 10.08 6.89 5.89
N ASP A 97 11.15 6.79 5.11
CA ASP A 97 11.73 7.93 4.41
C ASP A 97 10.87 8.31 3.20
N LEU A 98 10.74 9.61 2.93
CA LEU A 98 10.09 10.16 1.75
C LEU A 98 11.12 10.83 0.86
N ILE A 99 11.25 10.37 -0.39
CA ILE A 99 12.29 10.81 -1.33
C ILE A 99 11.66 11.26 -2.64
N ALA A 100 12.08 12.42 -3.12
CA ALA A 100 11.71 12.96 -4.42
C ALA A 100 12.49 12.21 -5.54
N LYS A 101 11.83 11.49 -6.43
CA LYS A 101 12.44 10.81 -7.59
C LYS A 101 12.42 11.67 -8.87
N SER A 102 11.79 12.81 -8.82
CA SER A 102 11.82 13.90 -9.81
C SER A 102 11.73 15.24 -9.08
N GLN A 103 11.64 16.35 -9.80
CA GLN A 103 11.23 17.61 -9.17
C GLN A 103 9.79 17.48 -8.64
N VAL A 104 9.60 17.75 -7.34
CA VAL A 104 8.34 17.56 -6.62
C VAL A 104 7.84 18.88 -6.04
N LYS A 105 6.53 19.10 -6.12
CA LYS A 105 5.83 20.16 -5.39
C LYS A 105 4.85 19.55 -4.42
N ILE A 106 4.90 19.99 -3.17
CA ILE A 106 4.05 19.51 -2.10
C ILE A 106 3.25 20.66 -1.52
N LEU A 107 1.94 20.50 -1.43
CA LEU A 107 1.10 21.34 -0.57
C LEU A 107 1.27 20.87 0.87
N PHE A 108 1.69 21.77 1.73
CA PHE A 108 1.79 21.56 3.17
C PHE A 108 0.77 22.42 3.92
N ILE A 109 -0.01 21.80 4.78
CA ILE A 109 -0.97 22.49 5.67
C ILE A 109 -0.65 22.06 7.10
N GLU A 110 -0.29 23.02 7.92
CA GLU A 110 0.07 22.79 9.34
C GLU A 110 -1.09 22.17 10.12
N LYS A 111 -0.79 21.34 11.11
CA LYS A 111 -1.77 20.60 11.93
C LYS A 111 -2.86 21.49 12.53
N SER A 112 -2.50 22.70 13.00
CA SER A 112 -3.45 23.67 13.53
C SER A 112 -4.45 24.17 12.47
N GLU A 113 -3.97 24.39 11.23
CA GLU A 113 -4.81 24.77 10.09
C GLU A 113 -5.67 23.61 9.58
N VAL A 114 -5.13 22.37 9.60
CA VAL A 114 -5.93 21.18 9.29
C VAL A 114 -7.13 21.07 10.22
N ILE A 115 -6.96 21.29 11.53
CA ILE A 115 -8.07 21.28 12.49
C ILE A 115 -9.12 22.35 12.15
N LYS A 116 -8.69 23.58 11.79
CA LYS A 116 -9.62 24.64 11.38
C LYS A 116 -10.36 24.26 10.10
N LEU A 117 -9.65 23.71 9.13
CA LEU A 117 -10.17 23.26 7.85
C LEU A 117 -11.26 22.18 8.05
N LEU A 118 -10.97 21.15 8.86
CA LEU A 118 -11.91 20.06 9.17
C LEU A 118 -13.14 20.56 9.92
N LYS A 119 -13.01 21.59 10.76
CA LYS A 119 -14.16 22.22 11.47
C LYS A 119 -15.01 23.10 10.56
N SER A 120 -14.43 23.66 9.49
CA SER A 120 -15.10 24.64 8.63
C SER A 120 -16.02 24.03 7.58
N ASN A 121 -15.81 22.74 7.24
CA ASN A 121 -16.53 22.09 6.15
C ASN A 121 -16.73 20.60 6.41
N SER A 122 -18.00 20.15 6.35
CA SER A 122 -18.37 18.76 6.60
C SER A 122 -17.88 17.78 5.54
N ASP A 123 -17.75 18.21 4.29
CA ASP A 123 -17.30 17.35 3.20
C ASP A 123 -15.82 17.10 3.31
N ILE A 124 -15.03 18.13 3.63
CA ILE A 124 -13.59 17.97 3.92
C ILE A 124 -13.38 17.05 5.13
N LEU A 125 -14.15 17.24 6.19
CA LEU A 125 -14.10 16.37 7.37
C LEU A 125 -14.40 14.92 7.00
N LYS A 126 -15.47 14.69 6.22
CA LYS A 126 -15.85 13.36 5.76
C LYS A 126 -14.75 12.72 4.90
N ILE A 127 -14.21 13.45 3.92
CA ILE A 127 -13.12 12.97 3.05
C ILE A 127 -11.90 12.56 3.90
N PHE A 128 -11.53 13.36 4.88
CA PHE A 128 -10.40 13.09 5.75
C PHE A 128 -10.64 11.86 6.64
N LEU A 129 -11.85 11.69 7.18
CA LEU A 129 -12.22 10.51 7.96
C LEU A 129 -12.29 9.26 7.10
N ASP A 130 -12.83 9.34 5.88
CA ASP A 130 -12.85 8.25 4.93
C ASP A 130 -11.42 7.81 4.55
N GLU A 131 -10.50 8.75 4.34
CA GLU A 131 -9.09 8.48 4.05
C GLU A 131 -8.41 7.71 5.20
N ILE A 132 -8.57 8.16 6.45
CA ILE A 132 -8.03 7.47 7.63
C ILE A 132 -8.66 6.08 7.79
N SER A 133 -9.98 5.99 7.64
CA SER A 133 -10.71 4.73 7.79
C SER A 133 -10.29 3.71 6.73
N ASN A 134 -10.15 4.14 5.49
CA ASN A 134 -9.68 3.28 4.40
C ASN A 134 -8.27 2.75 4.65
N LYS A 135 -7.37 3.61 5.14
CA LYS A 135 -6.01 3.20 5.54
C LYS A 135 -6.01 2.21 6.69
N ALA A 136 -6.83 2.45 7.73
CA ALA A 136 -6.97 1.54 8.85
C ALA A 136 -7.53 0.17 8.42
N GLN A 137 -8.55 0.15 7.56
CA GLN A 137 -9.11 -1.08 7.00
C GLN A 137 -8.10 -1.84 6.15
N PHE A 138 -7.36 -1.14 5.30
CA PHE A 138 -6.30 -1.74 4.48
C PHE A 138 -5.20 -2.37 5.34
N LEU A 139 -4.71 -1.66 6.37
CA LEU A 139 -3.71 -2.17 7.30
C LEU A 139 -4.24 -3.36 8.10
N SER A 140 -5.49 -3.29 8.59
CA SER A 140 -6.15 -4.39 9.29
C SER A 140 -6.24 -5.64 8.41
N LYS A 141 -6.70 -5.49 7.17
CA LYS A 141 -6.76 -6.60 6.20
C LYS A 141 -5.37 -7.22 5.98
N ASN A 142 -4.35 -6.42 5.72
CA ASN A 142 -2.99 -6.91 5.52
C ASN A 142 -2.44 -7.62 6.77
N LEU A 143 -2.76 -7.12 7.95
CA LEU A 143 -2.40 -7.73 9.23
C LEU A 143 -3.07 -9.10 9.38
N TRP A 144 -4.39 -9.20 9.14
CA TRP A 144 -5.11 -10.47 9.17
C TRP A 144 -4.56 -11.48 8.16
N GLU A 145 -4.24 -11.03 6.94
CA GLU A 145 -3.61 -11.88 5.91
C GLU A 145 -2.21 -12.36 6.32
N SER A 146 -1.45 -11.55 7.06
CA SER A 146 -0.12 -11.91 7.57
C SER A 146 -0.18 -12.78 8.83
N LEU A 147 -1.17 -12.53 9.69
CA LEU A 147 -1.43 -13.31 10.93
C LEU A 147 -2.18 -14.61 10.66
N SER A 148 -2.87 -14.75 9.54
CA SER A 148 -3.27 -16.06 9.06
C SER A 148 -1.98 -16.84 8.76
N ASN A 149 -1.45 -17.51 9.79
CA ASN A 149 -0.14 -18.20 9.84
C ASN A 149 0.00 -19.36 8.85
N LYS A 150 -0.69 -19.28 7.70
CA LYS A 150 -0.58 -20.29 6.66
C LYS A 150 0.79 -20.17 6.01
N THR A 151 1.60 -21.16 6.24
CA THR A 151 2.85 -21.34 5.50
C THR A 151 2.56 -21.40 3.99
N ILE A 152 3.58 -21.18 3.16
CA ILE A 152 3.44 -21.33 1.70
C ILE A 152 2.93 -22.73 1.36
N ASN A 153 3.34 -23.74 2.13
CA ASN A 153 2.87 -25.11 1.98
C ASN A 153 1.35 -25.21 2.16
N GLN A 154 0.84 -24.65 3.26
CA GLN A 154 -0.58 -24.65 3.57
C GLN A 154 -1.42 -23.88 2.53
N LYS A 155 -0.97 -22.70 2.12
CA LYS A 155 -1.61 -21.91 1.05
C LYS A 155 -1.67 -22.71 -0.26
N LEU A 156 -0.58 -23.39 -0.61
CA LEU A 156 -0.53 -24.24 -1.81
C LEU A 156 -1.47 -25.44 -1.69
N VAL A 157 -1.49 -26.12 -0.54
CA VAL A 157 -2.38 -27.25 -0.29
C VAL A 157 -3.84 -26.85 -0.42
N GLU A 158 -4.27 -25.78 0.21
CA GLU A 158 -5.64 -25.29 0.10
C GLU A 158 -6.02 -24.96 -1.34
N TYR A 159 -5.11 -24.30 -2.07
CA TYR A 159 -5.33 -24.01 -3.48
C TYR A 159 -5.47 -25.29 -4.31
N ILE A 160 -4.61 -26.30 -4.09
CA ILE A 160 -4.68 -27.59 -4.74
C ILE A 160 -6.02 -28.29 -4.44
N LEU A 161 -6.39 -28.41 -3.17
CA LEU A 161 -7.62 -29.08 -2.75
C LEU A 161 -8.88 -28.37 -3.26
N LYS A 162 -8.86 -27.03 -3.35
CA LYS A 162 -9.97 -26.25 -3.91
C LYS A 162 -10.15 -26.44 -5.42
N ASN A 163 -9.08 -26.68 -6.16
CA ASN A 163 -9.07 -26.77 -7.62
C ASN A 163 -8.89 -28.21 -8.14
N GLU A 164 -8.86 -29.20 -7.23
CA GLU A 164 -8.73 -30.61 -7.56
C GLU A 164 -10.05 -31.18 -8.08
N LYS A 165 -9.95 -31.98 -9.15
CA LYS A 165 -11.01 -32.84 -9.65
C LYS A 165 -10.39 -34.20 -9.99
N ASP A 166 -10.92 -35.27 -9.42
CA ASP A 166 -10.49 -36.68 -9.66
C ASP A 166 -8.95 -36.89 -9.51
N GLY A 167 -8.36 -36.29 -8.48
CA GLY A 167 -6.93 -36.37 -8.20
C GLY A 167 -6.04 -35.53 -9.13
N ILE A 168 -6.61 -34.69 -9.99
CA ILE A 168 -5.88 -33.79 -10.90
C ILE A 168 -6.23 -32.34 -10.58
N PHE A 169 -5.25 -31.46 -10.63
CA PHE A 169 -5.48 -30.03 -10.55
C PHE A 169 -4.68 -29.27 -11.60
N VAL A 170 -5.18 -28.07 -11.93
CA VAL A 170 -4.56 -27.14 -12.88
C VAL A 170 -4.33 -25.81 -12.19
N PHE A 171 -3.13 -25.23 -12.36
CA PHE A 171 -2.95 -23.83 -12.01
C PHE A 171 -3.66 -22.95 -13.05
N ASP A 172 -4.74 -22.27 -12.64
CA ASP A 172 -5.54 -21.36 -13.46
C ASP A 172 -4.79 -20.07 -13.84
N ARG A 173 -3.58 -19.88 -13.29
CA ARG A 173 -2.73 -18.71 -13.47
C ARG A 173 -1.25 -19.07 -13.49
N SER A 174 -0.41 -18.10 -13.89
CA SER A 174 1.04 -18.31 -13.88
C SER A 174 1.59 -18.41 -12.44
N ILE A 175 2.77 -19.04 -12.28
CA ILE A 175 3.44 -19.10 -10.96
C ILE A 175 3.77 -17.71 -10.41
N LYS A 176 3.95 -16.71 -11.28
CA LYS A 176 4.12 -15.31 -10.86
C LYS A 176 2.84 -14.78 -10.22
N ASP A 177 1.72 -14.90 -10.92
CA ASP A 177 0.41 -14.40 -10.46
C ASP A 177 -0.07 -15.19 -9.23
N LEU A 178 0.24 -16.49 -9.14
CA LEU A 178 -0.05 -17.31 -7.97
C LEU A 178 0.79 -16.89 -6.75
N ALA A 179 2.03 -16.49 -6.95
CA ALA A 179 2.88 -15.97 -5.88
C ALA A 179 2.36 -14.62 -5.38
N GLU A 180 1.91 -13.74 -6.26
CA GLU A 180 1.23 -12.48 -5.91
C GLU A 180 -0.08 -12.77 -5.15
N TYR A 181 -0.90 -13.70 -5.61
CA TYR A 181 -2.13 -14.12 -4.93
C TYR A 181 -1.88 -14.65 -3.51
N PHE A 182 -0.79 -15.40 -3.30
CA PHE A 182 -0.38 -15.91 -1.98
C PHE A 182 0.37 -14.88 -1.13
N ASN A 183 0.66 -13.71 -1.68
CA ASN A 183 1.52 -12.68 -1.06
C ASN A 183 2.88 -13.25 -0.62
N VAL A 184 3.55 -13.94 -1.55
CA VAL A 184 4.88 -14.55 -1.35
C VAL A 184 5.80 -14.29 -2.55
N SER A 185 7.11 -14.46 -2.38
CA SER A 185 8.02 -14.33 -3.51
C SER A 185 7.88 -15.51 -4.49
N ARG A 186 7.94 -15.22 -5.81
CA ARG A 186 7.94 -16.26 -6.85
C ARG A 186 8.99 -17.35 -6.61
N PRO A 187 10.25 -17.05 -6.24
CA PRO A 187 11.24 -18.08 -5.93
C PRO A 187 10.84 -18.97 -4.77
N SER A 188 10.21 -18.42 -3.72
CA SER A 188 9.76 -19.19 -2.56
C SER A 188 8.64 -20.16 -2.93
N LEU A 189 7.64 -19.71 -3.67
CA LEU A 189 6.57 -20.58 -4.16
C LEU A 189 7.11 -21.67 -5.09
N SER A 190 8.01 -21.31 -6.02
CA SER A 190 8.61 -22.29 -6.94
C SER A 190 9.40 -23.39 -6.21
N ARG A 191 10.11 -23.04 -5.12
CA ARG A 191 10.82 -24.04 -4.29
C ARG A 191 9.83 -24.99 -3.59
N VAL A 192 8.72 -24.48 -3.10
CA VAL A 192 7.69 -25.31 -2.45
C VAL A 192 7.07 -26.26 -3.45
N ILE A 193 6.69 -25.79 -4.64
CA ILE A 193 6.14 -26.67 -5.71
C ILE A 193 7.15 -27.74 -6.08
N LYS A 194 8.43 -27.36 -6.26
CA LYS A 194 9.52 -28.31 -6.58
C LYS A 194 9.65 -29.37 -5.48
N LYS A 195 9.63 -28.96 -4.21
CA LYS A 195 9.69 -29.87 -3.07
C LYS A 195 8.51 -30.85 -3.05
N PHE A 196 7.30 -30.39 -3.36
CA PHE A 196 6.12 -31.27 -3.43
C PHE A 196 6.25 -32.34 -4.52
N ILE A 197 6.95 -32.01 -5.62
CA ILE A 197 7.27 -32.98 -6.69
C ILE A 197 8.34 -33.97 -6.21
N GLU A 198 9.43 -33.47 -5.62
CA GLU A 198 10.54 -34.27 -5.08
C GLU A 198 10.07 -35.23 -3.98
N ASP A 199 9.16 -34.77 -3.11
CA ASP A 199 8.56 -35.59 -2.04
C ASP A 199 7.44 -36.52 -2.55
N SER A 200 7.22 -36.61 -3.88
CA SER A 200 6.18 -37.42 -4.53
C SER A 200 4.77 -37.14 -4.00
N ILE A 201 4.49 -35.92 -3.56
CA ILE A 201 3.14 -35.49 -3.13
C ILE A 201 2.29 -35.19 -4.37
N ILE A 202 2.89 -34.52 -5.37
CA ILE A 202 2.29 -34.23 -6.66
C ILE A 202 3.23 -34.64 -7.79
N GLU A 203 2.66 -34.97 -8.94
CA GLU A 203 3.40 -35.27 -10.17
C GLU A 203 2.98 -34.30 -11.27
N LYS A 204 3.94 -33.76 -12.01
CA LYS A 204 3.66 -32.89 -13.14
C LYS A 204 3.28 -33.74 -14.37
N ILE A 205 2.07 -33.57 -14.89
CA ILE A 205 1.60 -34.25 -16.11
C ILE A 205 2.00 -33.43 -17.34
N GLU A 206 1.70 -32.13 -17.32
CA GLU A 206 2.00 -31.19 -18.38
C GLU A 206 2.16 -29.77 -17.83
N LYS A 207 2.40 -28.78 -18.68
CA LYS A 207 2.58 -27.40 -18.23
C LYS A 207 1.31 -26.91 -17.49
N GLY A 208 1.45 -26.61 -16.20
CA GLY A 208 0.39 -26.10 -15.34
C GLY A 208 -0.57 -27.18 -14.78
N LYS A 209 -0.48 -28.44 -15.19
CA LYS A 209 -1.35 -29.54 -14.77
C LYS A 209 -0.58 -30.60 -13.99
N TYR A 210 -1.14 -31.02 -12.88
CA TYR A 210 -0.51 -31.92 -11.91
C TYR A 210 -1.48 -32.98 -11.43
N LYS A 211 -0.95 -34.14 -11.06
CA LYS A 211 -1.66 -35.24 -10.41
C LYS A 211 -1.27 -35.28 -8.94
N ILE A 212 -2.23 -35.49 -8.07
CA ILE A 212 -2.00 -35.72 -6.65
C ILE A 212 -1.67 -37.19 -6.45
N LEU A 213 -0.50 -37.50 -5.88
CA LEU A 213 -0.06 -38.88 -5.61
C LEU A 213 -0.37 -39.28 -4.17
N LEU A 214 -0.22 -38.35 -3.21
CA LEU A 214 -0.38 -38.63 -1.77
C LEU A 214 -1.35 -37.62 -1.15
N LYS A 215 -2.67 -37.86 -1.32
CA LYS A 215 -3.72 -36.96 -0.80
C LYS A 215 -3.67 -36.84 0.74
N GLU A 216 -3.31 -37.92 1.45
CA GLU A 216 -3.19 -37.93 2.91
C GLU A 216 -2.12 -36.95 3.40
N LYS A 217 -0.98 -36.82 2.69
CA LYS A 217 0.07 -35.84 3.05
C LYS A 217 -0.40 -34.39 2.88
N LEU A 218 -1.28 -34.11 1.92
CA LEU A 218 -1.87 -32.78 1.76
C LEU A 218 -2.75 -32.44 2.97
N THR A 219 -3.51 -33.39 3.47
CA THR A 219 -4.39 -33.20 4.64
C THR A 219 -3.59 -32.97 5.94
N ILE A 220 -2.40 -33.55 6.08
CA ILE A 220 -1.53 -33.33 7.25
C ILE A 220 -0.86 -31.95 7.22
N ILE A 221 -0.64 -31.38 6.03
CA ILE A 221 -0.01 -30.05 5.85
C ILE A 221 -1.04 -28.92 6.03
N GLN A 222 -2.33 -29.21 5.89
CA GLN A 222 -3.43 -28.24 6.02
C GLN A 222 -3.55 -27.77 7.49
#